data_f9b828cd44db9e07cffd999e2bdfb8d9
#
_entry.id   f9b828cd44db9e07cffd999e2bdfb8d9
#
_cell.length_a   1.000
_cell.length_b   1.000
_cell.length_c   1.000
_cell.angle_alpha   90.00
_cell.angle_beta   90.00
_cell.angle_gamma   90.00
#
_symmetry.space_group_name_H-M   'P 1'
#
loop_
_entity.id
_entity.type
_entity.pdbx_description
1 polymer ?
#
loop_
_entity_poly.entity_id
_entity_poly.type
_entity_poly.pdbx_seq_one_letter_code
_entity_poly.pdbx_strand_id
1 'polypeptide(L)'
;MPAVTRVGDNDTGHDACPPRPLDTGSGDVYVNGIKCGRKNDAYVPHGCIVHAPHSGVIASGSSTVYVNGRQVGRIGDPVSCGGSVDVGSSNVYAGG
;
A
#
# COMPACT_ATOMS: atom_id res chain seq x y z
N MET A 1 14.90 1.01 7.93
CA MET A 1 13.44 1.25 8.06
C MET A 1 12.87 1.50 6.68
N PRO A 2 11.83 0.73 6.24
CA PRO A 2 11.21 0.94 4.92
C PRO A 2 10.44 2.26 4.83
N ALA A 3 10.33 2.78 3.62
CA ALA A 3 9.57 4.00 3.34
C ALA A 3 8.07 3.77 3.45
N VAL A 4 7.35 4.74 4.00
CA VAL A 4 5.90 4.69 4.16
C VAL A 4 5.22 4.95 2.82
N THR A 5 4.22 4.13 2.47
CA THR A 5 3.43 4.29 1.24
C THR A 5 2.27 5.27 1.43
N ARG A 6 1.79 5.84 0.33
CA ARG A 6 0.75 6.87 0.32
C ARG A 6 -0.21 6.62 -0.83
N VAL A 7 -1.39 7.22 -0.75
CA VAL A 7 -2.35 7.18 -1.86
C VAL A 7 -1.69 7.64 -3.16
N GLY A 8 -1.87 6.89 -4.23
CA GLY A 8 -1.23 7.13 -5.52
C GLY A 8 0.07 6.39 -5.74
N ASP A 9 0.67 5.82 -4.68
CA ASP A 9 1.89 5.03 -4.79
C ASP A 9 1.56 3.60 -5.24
N ASN A 10 2.30 3.07 -6.22
CA ASN A 10 2.01 1.78 -6.83
C ASN A 10 2.46 0.59 -5.98
N ASP A 11 1.76 -0.54 -6.16
CA ASP A 11 2.28 -1.85 -5.79
C ASP A 11 3.14 -2.43 -6.94
N THR A 12 3.67 -3.64 -6.73
CA THR A 12 4.48 -4.32 -7.76
C THR A 12 3.64 -4.97 -8.86
N GLY A 13 2.31 -5.08 -8.66
CA GLY A 13 1.48 -5.98 -9.46
C GLY A 13 1.75 -7.44 -9.10
N HIS A 14 1.12 -8.36 -9.82
CA HIS A 14 1.35 -9.80 -9.65
C HIS A 14 1.01 -10.55 -10.93
N ASP A 15 1.69 -11.67 -11.17
CA ASP A 15 1.53 -12.47 -12.39
C ASP A 15 1.58 -11.58 -13.64
N ALA A 16 0.57 -11.65 -14.51
CA ALA A 16 0.45 -10.80 -15.69
C ALA A 16 -0.28 -9.48 -15.40
N CYS A 17 -0.72 -9.25 -14.17
CA CYS A 17 -1.46 -8.04 -13.79
C CYS A 17 -0.48 -6.90 -13.48
N PRO A 18 -0.70 -5.71 -14.07
CA PRO A 18 0.23 -4.60 -13.93
C PRO A 18 0.14 -3.96 -12.55
N PRO A 19 1.16 -3.18 -12.14
CA PRO A 19 1.09 -2.36 -10.94
C PRO A 19 -0.11 -1.43 -10.94
N ARG A 20 -0.66 -1.17 -9.73
CA ARG A 20 -1.77 -0.25 -9.53
C ARG A 20 -1.48 0.69 -8.35
N PRO A 21 -1.97 1.94 -8.42
CA PRO A 21 -1.79 2.89 -7.32
C PRO A 21 -2.70 2.55 -6.13
N LEU A 22 -2.23 2.90 -4.94
CA LEU A 22 -3.04 2.84 -3.73
C LEU A 22 -4.19 3.85 -3.86
N ASP A 23 -5.42 3.40 -3.57
CA ASP A 23 -6.63 4.17 -3.80
C ASP A 23 -7.17 4.80 -2.51
N THR A 24 -7.02 4.13 -1.38
CA THR A 24 -7.52 4.63 -0.10
C THR A 24 -6.39 4.82 0.91
N GLY A 25 -6.61 5.72 1.85
CA GLY A 25 -5.65 6.02 2.90
C GLY A 25 -6.30 6.76 4.05
N SER A 26 -5.49 7.20 5.00
CA SER A 26 -5.97 7.95 6.18
C SER A 26 -6.70 9.22 5.76
N GLY A 27 -7.81 9.51 6.42
CA GLY A 27 -8.54 10.74 6.22
C GLY A 27 -7.94 11.95 6.94
N ASP A 28 -7.01 11.73 7.86
CA ASP A 28 -6.48 12.79 8.73
C ASP A 28 -4.98 12.71 9.00
N VAL A 29 -4.29 11.68 8.54
CA VAL A 29 -2.82 11.59 8.64
C VAL A 29 -2.21 11.57 7.24
N TYR A 30 -1.29 12.47 7.02
CA TYR A 30 -0.66 12.70 5.71
C TYR A 30 0.84 12.52 5.81
N VAL A 31 1.41 11.99 4.75
CA VAL A 31 2.85 11.84 4.55
C VAL A 31 3.21 12.61 3.29
N ASN A 32 4.05 13.63 3.43
CA ASN A 32 4.40 14.55 2.33
C ASN A 32 3.14 15.21 1.71
N GLY A 33 2.13 15.50 2.55
CA GLY A 33 0.88 16.10 2.07
C GLY A 33 -0.08 15.13 1.38
N ILE A 34 0.20 13.83 1.41
CA ILE A 34 -0.58 12.79 0.74
C ILE A 34 -1.10 11.80 1.80
N LYS A 35 -2.33 11.33 1.64
CA LYS A 35 -2.96 10.40 2.60
C LYS A 35 -2.08 9.18 2.83
N CYS A 36 -1.81 8.88 4.11
CA CYS A 36 -0.97 7.77 4.52
C CYS A 36 -1.65 6.42 4.26
N GLY A 37 -0.91 5.48 3.67
CA GLY A 37 -1.38 4.11 3.46
C GLY A 37 -1.27 3.27 4.72
N ARG A 38 -2.26 2.40 4.95
CA ARG A 38 -2.37 1.57 6.15
C ARG A 38 -2.82 0.16 5.78
N LYS A 39 -2.63 -0.78 6.70
CA LYS A 39 -3.20 -2.13 6.57
C LYS A 39 -4.70 -2.01 6.21
N ASN A 40 -5.14 -2.82 5.26
CA ASN A 40 -6.49 -2.88 4.70
C ASN A 40 -6.87 -1.72 3.78
N ASP A 41 -5.97 -0.79 3.52
CA ASP A 41 -6.19 0.19 2.45
C ASP A 41 -6.08 -0.48 1.09
N ALA A 42 -6.98 -0.12 0.18
CA ALA A 42 -7.15 -0.80 -1.09
C ALA A 42 -6.39 -0.11 -2.22
N TYR A 43 -5.89 -0.93 -3.14
CA TYR A 43 -5.37 -0.46 -4.43
C TYR A 43 -6.51 -0.34 -5.44
N VAL A 44 -6.31 0.46 -6.47
CA VAL A 44 -7.24 0.55 -7.61
C VAL A 44 -7.44 -0.86 -8.17
N PRO A 45 -8.69 -1.30 -8.40
CA PRO A 45 -8.94 -2.62 -8.95
C PRO A 45 -8.23 -2.85 -10.28
N HIS A 46 -7.70 -4.06 -10.47
CA HIS A 46 -7.12 -4.46 -11.73
C HIS A 46 -7.73 -5.77 -12.21
N GLY A 47 -7.74 -5.95 -13.52
CA GLY A 47 -8.04 -7.21 -14.15
C GLY A 47 -7.03 -7.44 -15.24
N CYS A 48 -6.80 -8.70 -15.57
CA CYS A 48 -5.90 -9.09 -16.63
C CYS A 48 -6.41 -10.38 -17.26
N ILE A 49 -5.73 -10.87 -18.30
CA ILE A 49 -6.22 -12.01 -19.08
C ILE A 49 -6.50 -13.23 -18.23
N VAL A 50 -5.69 -13.47 -17.18
CA VAL A 50 -5.78 -14.68 -16.33
C VAL A 50 -6.56 -14.46 -15.03
N HIS A 51 -6.96 -13.23 -14.71
CA HIS A 51 -7.64 -12.91 -13.46
C HIS A 51 -8.86 -12.03 -13.71
N ALA A 52 -9.94 -12.29 -12.97
CA ALA A 52 -11.07 -11.37 -12.92
C ALA A 52 -10.63 -10.05 -12.28
N PRO A 53 -11.28 -8.91 -12.60
CA PRO A 53 -11.00 -7.66 -11.91
C PRO A 53 -11.18 -7.81 -10.40
N HIS A 54 -10.19 -7.33 -9.64
CA HIS A 54 -10.22 -7.40 -8.18
C HIS A 54 -9.35 -6.28 -7.59
N SER A 55 -9.55 -6.02 -6.30
CA SER A 55 -8.73 -5.10 -5.54
C SER A 55 -7.88 -5.87 -4.53
N GLY A 56 -6.59 -5.56 -4.47
CA GLY A 56 -5.75 -5.99 -3.37
C GLY A 56 -5.76 -4.95 -2.26
N VAL A 57 -5.46 -5.38 -1.04
CA VAL A 57 -5.26 -4.48 0.10
C VAL A 57 -3.88 -4.71 0.69
N ILE A 58 -3.34 -3.70 1.38
CA ILE A 58 -2.13 -3.88 2.18
C ILE A 58 -2.45 -4.89 3.27
N ALA A 59 -1.78 -6.04 3.26
CA ALA A 59 -2.13 -7.17 4.13
C ALA A 59 -1.52 -7.03 5.53
N SER A 60 -0.37 -6.39 5.64
CA SER A 60 0.29 -6.11 6.92
C SER A 60 1.23 -4.92 6.76
N GLY A 61 1.65 -4.35 7.87
CA GLY A 61 2.54 -3.20 7.87
C GLY A 61 3.45 -3.18 9.09
N SER A 62 3.85 -1.99 9.50
CA SER A 62 4.70 -1.79 10.67
C SER A 62 4.08 -2.41 11.91
N SER A 63 4.88 -3.16 12.69
CA SER A 63 4.45 -3.68 13.98
C SER A 63 4.54 -2.65 15.10
N THR A 64 5.12 -1.48 14.85
CA THR A 64 5.39 -0.46 15.86
C THR A 64 4.75 0.90 15.57
N VAL A 65 4.38 1.18 14.32
CA VAL A 65 3.79 2.46 13.92
C VAL A 65 2.39 2.23 13.39
N TYR A 66 1.42 2.93 13.98
CA TYR A 66 0.02 2.81 13.64
C TYR A 66 -0.58 4.16 13.27
N VAL A 67 -1.47 4.15 12.30
CA VAL A 67 -2.26 5.32 11.90
C VAL A 67 -3.73 4.91 11.93
N ASN A 68 -4.52 5.63 12.71
CA ASN A 68 -5.95 5.31 12.92
C ASN A 68 -6.16 3.88 13.46
N GLY A 69 -5.24 3.41 14.33
CA GLY A 69 -5.30 2.07 14.89
C GLY A 69 -4.89 0.94 13.94
N ARG A 70 -4.36 1.25 12.77
CA ARG A 70 -3.96 0.29 11.72
C ARG A 70 -2.47 0.41 11.47
N GLN A 71 -1.82 -0.72 11.21
CA GLN A 71 -0.40 -0.75 10.87
C GLN A 71 -0.12 0.10 9.63
N VAL A 72 0.90 0.96 9.69
CA VAL A 72 1.31 1.78 8.56
C VAL A 72 1.90 0.90 7.46
N GLY A 73 1.45 1.11 6.22
CA GLY A 73 1.98 0.40 5.06
C GLY A 73 3.34 0.94 4.62
N ARG A 74 4.24 0.02 4.19
CA ARG A 74 5.62 0.37 3.82
C ARG A 74 6.04 -0.41 2.58
N ILE A 75 7.03 0.11 1.86
CA ILE A 75 7.65 -0.62 0.75
C ILE A 75 8.07 -2.01 1.22
N GLY A 76 7.70 -3.03 0.46
CA GLY A 76 7.99 -4.44 0.75
C GLY A 76 6.90 -5.16 1.53
N ASP A 77 5.93 -4.45 2.10
CA ASP A 77 4.81 -5.09 2.79
C ASP A 77 3.92 -5.83 1.79
N PRO A 78 3.36 -7.00 2.18
CA PRO A 78 2.59 -7.80 1.24
C PRO A 78 1.24 -7.19 0.89
N VAL A 79 0.79 -7.42 -0.34
CA VAL A 79 -0.55 -7.09 -0.82
C VAL A 79 -1.36 -8.38 -0.89
N SER A 80 -2.61 -8.35 -0.49
CA SER A 80 -3.45 -9.56 -0.29
C SER A 80 -3.65 -10.39 -1.55
N CYS A 81 -3.59 -9.78 -2.73
CA CYS A 81 -3.77 -10.50 -4.00
C CYS A 81 -2.44 -11.03 -4.59
N GLY A 82 -1.33 -10.87 -3.89
CA GLY A 82 0.02 -11.17 -4.38
C GLY A 82 0.80 -9.88 -4.61
N GLY A 83 2.10 -9.98 -4.79
CA GLY A 83 2.94 -8.79 -4.90
C GLY A 83 3.14 -8.07 -3.57
N SER A 84 3.67 -6.86 -3.63
CA SER A 84 4.02 -6.08 -2.46
C SER A 84 3.91 -4.58 -2.74
N VAL A 85 3.94 -3.78 -1.69
CA VAL A 85 4.04 -2.32 -1.78
C VAL A 85 5.37 -1.96 -2.44
N ASP A 86 5.36 -1.15 -3.48
CA ASP A 86 6.55 -0.85 -4.29
C ASP A 86 7.05 0.58 -4.16
N VAL A 87 6.17 1.54 -3.99
CA VAL A 87 6.52 2.97 -3.98
C VAL A 87 6.10 3.60 -2.66
N GLY A 88 6.89 4.54 -2.18
CA GLY A 88 6.61 5.26 -0.96
C GLY A 88 7.34 6.59 -0.87
N SER A 89 7.28 7.20 0.31
CA SER A 89 7.91 8.48 0.60
C SER A 89 9.43 8.41 0.41
N SER A 90 10.02 9.53 -0.04
CA SER A 90 11.46 9.66 -0.14
C SER A 90 12.13 9.98 1.20
N ASN A 91 11.36 10.31 2.24
CA ASN A 91 11.94 10.80 3.51
C ASN A 91 11.15 10.47 4.77
N VAL A 92 10.09 9.66 4.67
CA VAL A 92 9.31 9.21 5.83
C VAL A 92 9.36 7.68 5.88
N TYR A 93 9.76 7.15 7.03
CA TYR A 93 10.02 5.72 7.22
C TYR A 93 9.32 5.21 8.47
N ALA A 94 8.98 3.93 8.49
CA ALA A 94 8.40 3.26 9.65
C ALA A 94 9.09 1.91 9.85
N GLY A 95 9.50 1.65 11.09
CA GLY A 95 10.19 0.42 11.46
C GLY A 95 9.24 -0.72 11.82
N GLY A 96 9.78 -1.70 12.44
CA GLY A 96 9.07 -2.90 12.87
C GLY A 96 9.01 -3.94 11.78
#